data_c694fc92570b0401a5bdc1a04a5d8e8a
#
_entry.id   c694fc92570b0401a5bdc1a04a5d8e8a
#
_cell.length_a   1.000
_cell.length_b   1.000
_cell.length_c   1.000
_cell.angle_alpha   90.00
_cell.angle_beta   90.00
_cell.angle_gamma   90.00
#
_symmetry.space_group_name_H-M   'P 1'
#
loop_
_entity.id
_entity.type
_entity.pdbx_description
1 polymer ?
#
loop_
_entity_poly.entity_id
_entity_poly.type
_entity_poly.pdbx_seq_one_letter_code
_entity_poly.pdbx_strand_id
1 'polypeptide(L)'
;MHLKLSETIMIVTVLITFSYLFPRCLSENYSESYQLLDSPNGSMYYRLNVVVSQSLFEYYHEKSHTLGSNHDFAKFVTPYALKPIADSLWEIYTNDEDFANGVLMIAHQIPYDATLPVKYPVETIVENKGDCDLFSYIACSIMKAGGLDVVLLYYESEAHMNIGVYLSREPQDVRGQAYYVTCNDIRYYVAECTGDNWKNGWRIGECPNDLKDASPEVITLENCEQEVSGQVCASYDPLEPSEISLTISSTNVIQGSTITLSGQLSPSLQNKTVTVYIKTNNLAWNVSGTVTTDYSGRFAYPWNAEVAGMHYIRASWSGDNDYAGADSSIQSVIVLSTFFIFLLAITMVLVCVGTVVFLMSRRSQQEVQEPQPPEIPS
;
A
#
# COMPACT_ATOMS: atom_id res chain seq x y z
N MET A 1 45.24 -29.19 -21.00
CA MET A 1 44.26 -28.28 -21.67
C MET A 1 42.79 -28.74 -21.53
N HIS A 2 42.51 -29.91 -20.96
CA HIS A 2 41.13 -30.42 -20.75
C HIS A 2 40.45 -30.01 -19.45
N LEU A 3 41.17 -29.56 -18.44
CA LEU A 3 40.57 -29.13 -17.16
C LEU A 3 39.82 -27.78 -17.24
N LYS A 4 40.28 -26.85 -18.10
CA LYS A 4 39.64 -25.54 -18.23
C LYS A 4 38.27 -25.55 -18.91
N LEU A 5 38.02 -26.55 -19.78
CA LEU A 5 36.74 -26.67 -20.50
C LEU A 5 35.64 -27.20 -19.59
N SER A 6 35.96 -28.11 -18.66
CA SER A 6 34.99 -28.67 -17.71
C SER A 6 34.56 -27.66 -16.64
N GLU A 7 35.48 -26.84 -16.14
CA GLU A 7 35.19 -25.77 -15.19
C GLU A 7 34.33 -24.66 -15.82
N THR A 8 34.61 -24.29 -17.07
CA THR A 8 33.80 -23.29 -17.79
C THR A 8 32.39 -23.82 -18.07
N ILE A 9 32.23 -25.09 -18.45
CA ILE A 9 30.94 -25.72 -18.67
C ILE A 9 30.16 -25.82 -17.35
N MET A 10 30.81 -26.15 -16.22
CA MET A 10 30.17 -26.22 -14.90
C MET A 10 29.70 -24.84 -14.45
N ILE A 11 30.49 -23.78 -14.62
CA ILE A 11 30.10 -22.40 -14.27
C ILE A 11 28.93 -21.93 -15.14
N VAL A 12 28.96 -22.20 -16.45
CA VAL A 12 27.86 -21.84 -17.37
C VAL A 12 26.57 -22.63 -17.01
N THR A 13 26.70 -23.92 -16.66
CA THR A 13 25.55 -24.74 -16.27
C THR A 13 24.97 -24.26 -14.95
N VAL A 14 25.79 -23.89 -13.96
CA VAL A 14 25.35 -23.31 -12.68
C VAL A 14 24.69 -21.96 -12.89
N LEU A 15 25.21 -21.09 -13.76
CA LEU A 15 24.58 -19.80 -14.09
C LEU A 15 23.25 -19.97 -14.82
N ILE A 16 23.14 -20.95 -15.73
CA ILE A 16 21.89 -21.25 -16.44
C ILE A 16 20.86 -21.87 -15.49
N THR A 17 21.25 -22.79 -14.59
CA THR A 17 20.31 -23.37 -13.61
C THR A 17 19.90 -22.35 -12.55
N PHE A 18 20.75 -21.39 -12.17
CA PHE A 18 20.38 -20.29 -11.28
C PHE A 18 19.37 -19.33 -11.94
N SER A 19 19.44 -19.13 -13.26
CA SER A 19 18.48 -18.29 -14.01
C SER A 19 17.08 -18.92 -14.11
N TYR A 20 16.95 -20.25 -13.99
CA TYR A 20 15.67 -20.97 -14.01
C TYR A 20 15.08 -21.25 -12.63
N LEU A 21 15.84 -20.99 -11.53
CA LEU A 21 15.42 -21.28 -10.16
C LEU A 21 14.79 -20.08 -9.44
N PHE A 22 14.84 -18.90 -10.04
CA PHE A 22 14.01 -17.79 -9.57
C PHE A 22 12.70 -17.80 -10.36
N PRO A 23 11.57 -18.19 -9.77
CA PRO A 23 10.30 -17.87 -10.40
C PRO A 23 10.31 -16.36 -10.63
N ARG A 24 10.08 -15.93 -11.87
CA ARG A 24 9.64 -14.55 -12.10
C ARG A 24 8.37 -14.41 -11.30
N CYS A 25 8.45 -13.79 -10.14
CA CYS A 25 7.29 -13.33 -9.44
C CYS A 25 6.72 -12.22 -10.31
N LEU A 26 5.85 -12.59 -11.26
CA LEU A 26 4.97 -11.63 -11.88
C LEU A 26 4.10 -11.16 -10.73
N SER A 27 4.15 -9.88 -10.43
CA SER A 27 3.26 -9.25 -9.50
C SER A 27 1.83 -9.56 -9.96
N GLU A 28 1.07 -10.26 -9.14
CA GLU A 28 -0.35 -10.49 -9.40
C GLU A 28 -1.09 -9.19 -9.08
N ASN A 29 -1.60 -8.54 -10.12
CA ASN A 29 -2.55 -7.45 -9.94
C ASN A 29 -3.96 -8.02 -9.79
N TYR A 30 -4.75 -7.42 -8.92
CA TYR A 30 -6.17 -7.72 -8.77
C TYR A 30 -6.95 -6.81 -9.71
N SER A 31 -7.93 -7.35 -10.44
CA SER A 31 -8.70 -6.60 -11.43
C SER A 31 -10.19 -6.80 -11.21
N GLU A 32 -10.91 -5.69 -11.08
CA GLU A 32 -12.37 -5.64 -11.02
C GLU A 32 -12.90 -4.70 -12.09
N SER A 33 -14.18 -4.85 -12.45
CA SER A 33 -14.79 -3.94 -13.41
C SER A 33 -16.23 -3.62 -13.05
N TYR A 34 -16.59 -2.36 -13.20
CA TYR A 34 -17.90 -1.82 -12.84
C TYR A 34 -18.60 -1.25 -14.07
N GLN A 35 -19.90 -1.48 -14.19
CA GLN A 35 -20.74 -0.88 -15.22
C GLN A 35 -21.30 0.44 -14.70
N LEU A 36 -21.36 1.44 -15.57
CA LEU A 36 -21.88 2.77 -15.26
C LEU A 36 -22.87 3.20 -16.33
N LEU A 37 -23.80 4.07 -15.97
CA LEU A 37 -24.62 4.86 -16.87
C LEU A 37 -24.16 6.31 -16.84
N ASP A 38 -24.35 7.06 -17.93
CA ASP A 38 -24.08 8.50 -18.01
C ASP A 38 -24.91 9.36 -17.04
N SER A 39 -25.99 8.82 -16.51
CA SER A 39 -26.79 9.36 -15.40
C SER A 39 -27.73 8.26 -14.88
N PRO A 40 -28.42 8.40 -13.72
CA PRO A 40 -29.38 7.41 -13.22
C PRO A 40 -30.51 7.07 -14.19
N ASN A 41 -30.87 7.99 -15.08
CA ASN A 41 -31.90 7.79 -16.14
C ASN A 41 -31.26 7.71 -17.53
N GLY A 42 -29.94 7.60 -17.61
CA GLY A 42 -29.17 7.60 -18.83
C GLY A 42 -29.30 6.31 -19.65
N SER A 43 -28.74 6.33 -20.84
CA SER A 43 -28.78 5.22 -21.78
C SER A 43 -27.40 4.80 -22.31
N MET A 44 -26.37 5.61 -22.05
CA MET A 44 -25.00 5.29 -22.44
C MET A 44 -24.33 4.47 -21.34
N TYR A 45 -23.73 3.35 -21.74
CA TYR A 45 -23.05 2.43 -20.85
C TYR A 45 -21.54 2.60 -20.94
N TYR A 46 -20.90 2.62 -19.78
CA TYR A 46 -19.44 2.62 -19.66
C TYR A 46 -19.03 1.41 -18.82
N ARG A 47 -17.82 0.95 -19.02
CA ARG A 47 -17.20 -0.09 -18.21
C ARG A 47 -15.90 0.46 -17.63
N LEU A 48 -15.90 0.70 -16.32
CA LEU A 48 -14.71 1.11 -15.59
C LEU A 48 -13.93 -0.13 -15.14
N ASN A 49 -12.69 -0.26 -15.58
CA ASN A 49 -11.76 -1.28 -15.11
C ASN A 49 -10.92 -0.68 -13.96
N VAL A 50 -10.84 -1.41 -12.86
CA VAL A 50 -10.06 -1.01 -11.68
C VAL A 50 -9.01 -2.08 -11.43
N VAL A 51 -7.74 -1.67 -11.33
CA VAL A 51 -6.62 -2.58 -11.07
C VAL A 51 -5.92 -2.14 -9.78
N VAL A 52 -5.71 -3.09 -8.89
CA VAL A 52 -5.02 -2.91 -7.61
C VAL A 52 -3.73 -3.71 -7.65
N SER A 53 -2.60 -3.05 -7.39
CA SER A 53 -1.33 -3.75 -7.27
C SER A 53 -1.27 -4.58 -5.99
N GLN A 54 -0.53 -5.69 -6.00
CA GLN A 54 -0.32 -6.51 -4.81
C GLN A 54 0.27 -5.68 -3.65
N SER A 55 1.18 -4.77 -3.95
CA SER A 55 1.78 -3.89 -2.95
C SER A 55 0.77 -3.03 -2.22
N LEU A 56 -0.18 -2.44 -2.95
CA LEU A 56 -1.21 -1.60 -2.36
C LEU A 56 -2.18 -2.42 -1.51
N PHE A 57 -2.59 -3.59 -2.00
CA PHE A 57 -3.43 -4.51 -1.23
C PHE A 57 -2.76 -4.92 0.08
N GLU A 58 -1.51 -5.42 0.04
CA GLU A 58 -0.79 -5.85 1.23
C GLU A 58 -0.52 -4.70 2.20
N TYR A 59 -0.28 -3.48 1.70
CA TYR A 59 -0.12 -2.29 2.53
C TYR A 59 -1.37 -2.06 3.40
N TYR A 60 -2.58 -2.08 2.83
CA TYR A 60 -3.81 -1.89 3.58
C TYR A 60 -4.17 -3.11 4.43
N HIS A 61 -3.97 -4.31 3.92
CA HIS A 61 -4.26 -5.56 4.63
C HIS A 61 -3.43 -5.74 5.91
N GLU A 62 -2.21 -5.22 5.94
CA GLU A 62 -1.33 -5.28 7.12
C GLU A 62 -1.51 -4.07 8.07
N LYS A 63 -2.30 -3.04 7.69
CA LYS A 63 -2.63 -1.93 8.61
C LYS A 63 -3.53 -2.40 9.75
N SER A 64 -3.60 -1.57 10.79
CA SER A 64 -4.50 -1.85 11.93
C SER A 64 -5.97 -1.68 11.53
N HIS A 65 -6.78 -2.70 11.80
CA HIS A 65 -8.24 -2.71 11.62
C HIS A 65 -8.98 -2.48 12.95
N THR A 66 -8.28 -2.00 13.98
CA THR A 66 -8.86 -1.82 15.31
C THR A 66 -9.66 -0.51 15.39
N LEU A 67 -10.88 -0.60 15.88
CA LEU A 67 -11.71 0.53 16.24
C LEU A 67 -11.63 0.76 17.75
N GLY A 68 -11.28 1.97 18.18
CA GLY A 68 -11.32 2.39 19.57
C GLY A 68 -12.61 3.16 19.92
N SER A 69 -13.24 3.78 18.92
CA SER A 69 -14.51 4.51 19.03
C SER A 69 -15.17 4.64 17.66
N ASN A 70 -16.43 5.09 17.60
CA ASN A 70 -17.14 5.32 16.32
C ASN A 70 -16.43 6.37 15.45
N HIS A 71 -15.77 7.36 16.05
CA HIS A 71 -14.97 8.33 15.26
C HIS A 71 -13.82 7.69 14.49
N ASP A 72 -13.39 6.49 14.86
CA ASP A 72 -12.34 5.75 14.16
C ASP A 72 -12.80 5.19 12.80
N PHE A 73 -14.10 5.14 12.51
CA PHE A 73 -14.61 4.78 11.19
C PHE A 73 -14.03 5.67 10.08
N ALA A 74 -13.79 6.96 10.37
CA ALA A 74 -13.18 7.87 9.41
C ALA A 74 -11.79 7.44 8.94
N LYS A 75 -11.03 6.64 9.73
CA LYS A 75 -9.70 6.13 9.35
C LYS A 75 -9.76 5.19 8.13
N PHE A 76 -10.90 4.54 7.91
CA PHE A 76 -11.11 3.64 6.77
C PHE A 76 -11.50 4.38 5.50
N VAL A 77 -11.70 5.69 5.55
CA VAL A 77 -11.90 6.52 4.36
C VAL A 77 -10.53 6.91 3.81
N THR A 78 -10.19 6.42 2.60
CA THR A 78 -8.86 6.51 2.00
C THR A 78 -8.90 7.21 0.63
N PRO A 79 -9.15 8.53 0.58
CA PRO A 79 -9.42 9.24 -0.66
C PRO A 79 -8.26 9.19 -1.65
N TYR A 80 -7.02 9.28 -1.16
CA TYR A 80 -5.85 9.26 -2.01
C TYR A 80 -5.73 7.96 -2.83
N ALA A 81 -5.97 6.82 -2.18
CA ALA A 81 -5.86 5.51 -2.82
C ALA A 81 -6.87 5.32 -3.95
N LEU A 82 -8.08 5.87 -3.82
CA LEU A 82 -9.17 5.71 -4.79
C LEU A 82 -9.33 6.92 -5.74
N LYS A 83 -8.41 7.88 -5.68
CA LYS A 83 -8.49 9.09 -6.54
C LYS A 83 -8.60 8.77 -8.04
N PRO A 84 -7.89 7.79 -8.64
CA PRO A 84 -8.05 7.48 -10.06
C PRO A 84 -9.47 7.05 -10.45
N ILE A 85 -10.22 6.40 -9.56
CA ILE A 85 -11.63 6.10 -9.80
C ILE A 85 -12.43 7.41 -9.89
N ALA A 86 -12.24 8.33 -8.94
CA ALA A 86 -12.91 9.62 -8.95
C ALA A 86 -12.57 10.44 -10.20
N ASP A 87 -11.30 10.45 -10.60
CA ASP A 87 -10.86 11.17 -11.81
C ASP A 87 -11.53 10.59 -13.06
N SER A 88 -11.61 9.26 -13.19
CA SER A 88 -12.31 8.60 -14.30
C SER A 88 -13.82 8.90 -14.30
N LEU A 89 -14.47 8.97 -13.13
CA LEU A 89 -15.89 9.32 -13.05
C LEU A 89 -16.16 10.74 -13.54
N TRP A 90 -15.27 11.71 -13.26
CA TRP A 90 -15.38 13.08 -13.78
C TRP A 90 -15.20 13.20 -15.29
N GLU A 91 -14.69 12.17 -15.97
CA GLU A 91 -14.70 12.13 -17.45
C GLU A 91 -16.09 11.87 -18.02
N ILE A 92 -16.98 11.20 -17.27
CA ILE A 92 -18.38 10.93 -17.67
C ILE A 92 -19.31 12.02 -17.13
N TYR A 93 -19.21 12.30 -15.82
CA TYR A 93 -20.16 13.15 -15.12
C TYR A 93 -19.71 14.60 -15.09
N THR A 94 -20.65 15.52 -15.22
CA THR A 94 -20.39 16.96 -15.30
C THR A 94 -20.93 17.77 -14.12
N ASN A 95 -21.61 17.10 -13.18
CA ASN A 95 -22.15 17.70 -11.97
C ASN A 95 -22.07 16.74 -10.78
N ASP A 96 -22.14 17.32 -9.56
CA ASP A 96 -21.95 16.61 -8.30
C ASP A 96 -22.95 15.48 -8.07
N GLU A 97 -24.23 15.67 -8.46
CA GLU A 97 -25.28 14.68 -8.26
C GLU A 97 -25.08 13.44 -9.14
N ASP A 98 -24.82 13.63 -10.44
CA ASP A 98 -24.55 12.50 -11.35
C ASP A 98 -23.26 11.78 -10.96
N PHE A 99 -22.21 12.52 -10.56
CA PHE A 99 -20.98 11.93 -10.04
C PHE A 99 -21.24 11.08 -8.81
N ALA A 100 -21.96 11.60 -7.82
CA ALA A 100 -22.28 10.87 -6.60
C ALA A 100 -23.17 9.63 -6.88
N ASN A 101 -24.14 9.74 -7.80
CA ASN A 101 -24.93 8.58 -8.25
C ASN A 101 -24.06 7.55 -8.98
N GLY A 102 -23.07 7.98 -9.77
CA GLY A 102 -22.08 7.08 -10.39
C GLY A 102 -21.28 6.30 -9.36
N VAL A 103 -20.89 6.93 -8.26
CA VAL A 103 -20.22 6.24 -7.14
C VAL A 103 -21.14 5.19 -6.50
N LEU A 104 -22.43 5.51 -6.29
CA LEU A 104 -23.40 4.52 -5.79
C LEU A 104 -23.57 3.35 -6.75
N MET A 105 -23.53 3.57 -8.08
CA MET A 105 -23.54 2.48 -9.06
C MET A 105 -22.39 1.51 -8.87
N ILE A 106 -21.20 1.99 -8.49
CA ILE A 106 -20.05 1.11 -8.16
C ILE A 106 -20.36 0.31 -6.91
N ALA A 107 -20.75 0.96 -5.80
CA ALA A 107 -21.02 0.28 -4.53
C ALA A 107 -22.09 -0.80 -4.67
N HIS A 108 -23.18 -0.55 -5.41
CA HIS A 108 -24.27 -1.49 -5.63
C HIS A 108 -23.93 -2.69 -6.52
N GLN A 109 -22.72 -2.78 -7.08
CA GLN A 109 -22.26 -3.95 -7.83
C GLN A 109 -21.40 -4.89 -6.97
N ILE A 110 -20.98 -4.46 -5.80
CA ILE A 110 -20.18 -5.29 -4.90
C ILE A 110 -21.16 -6.20 -4.12
N PRO A 111 -20.98 -7.53 -4.15
CA PRO A 111 -21.84 -8.46 -3.43
C PRO A 111 -21.86 -8.22 -1.92
N TYR A 112 -23.06 -8.25 -1.32
CA TYR A 112 -23.22 -8.11 0.12
C TYR A 112 -22.81 -9.39 0.85
N ASP A 113 -21.86 -9.27 1.78
CA ASP A 113 -21.40 -10.33 2.67
C ASP A 113 -20.94 -9.68 3.97
N ALA A 114 -21.70 -9.90 5.06
CA ALA A 114 -21.32 -9.36 6.37
C ALA A 114 -19.93 -9.87 6.78
N THR A 115 -18.96 -8.98 6.87
CA THR A 115 -17.57 -9.32 7.12
C THR A 115 -17.07 -8.66 8.41
N LEU A 116 -16.31 -9.44 9.18
CA LEU A 116 -15.52 -8.94 10.30
C LEU A 116 -14.10 -9.48 10.14
N PRO A 117 -13.07 -8.68 10.39
CA PRO A 117 -13.05 -7.29 10.85
C PRO A 117 -13.40 -6.27 9.76
N VAL A 118 -13.54 -5.00 10.16
CA VAL A 118 -13.63 -3.84 9.28
C VAL A 118 -12.43 -3.81 8.33
N LYS A 119 -12.63 -3.40 7.05
CA LYS A 119 -11.60 -3.39 6.01
C LYS A 119 -11.45 -2.03 5.35
N TYR A 120 -10.28 -1.79 4.79
CA TYR A 120 -10.05 -0.62 3.95
C TYR A 120 -10.68 -0.81 2.56
N PRO A 121 -11.08 0.28 1.87
CA PRO A 121 -11.68 0.23 0.53
C PRO A 121 -10.91 -0.61 -0.49
N VAL A 122 -9.58 -0.54 -0.48
CA VAL A 122 -8.71 -1.32 -1.37
C VAL A 122 -8.90 -2.83 -1.14
N GLU A 123 -9.02 -3.27 0.12
CA GLU A 123 -9.26 -4.69 0.45
C GLU A 123 -10.64 -5.13 -0.02
N THR A 124 -11.67 -4.28 0.20
CA THR A 124 -13.05 -4.57 -0.21
C THR A 124 -13.18 -4.68 -1.73
N ILE A 125 -12.47 -3.82 -2.49
CA ILE A 125 -12.41 -3.91 -3.95
C ILE A 125 -11.77 -5.23 -4.39
N VAL A 126 -10.62 -5.61 -3.82
CA VAL A 126 -9.89 -6.84 -4.18
C VAL A 126 -10.67 -8.09 -3.83
N GLU A 127 -11.32 -8.13 -2.67
CA GLU A 127 -12.12 -9.26 -2.24
C GLU A 127 -13.51 -9.31 -2.90
N ASN A 128 -13.90 -8.20 -3.51
CA ASN A 128 -15.17 -8.01 -4.21
C ASN A 128 -16.37 -8.46 -3.37
N LYS A 129 -16.42 -8.04 -2.11
CA LYS A 129 -17.50 -8.30 -1.16
C LYS A 129 -17.38 -7.43 0.07
N GLY A 130 -18.52 -7.14 0.71
CA GLY A 130 -18.55 -6.34 1.92
C GLY A 130 -19.96 -6.18 2.49
N ASP A 131 -20.07 -5.32 3.47
CA ASP A 131 -21.32 -4.93 4.12
C ASP A 131 -21.52 -3.41 4.10
N CYS A 132 -22.49 -2.90 4.84
CA CYS A 132 -22.91 -1.50 4.75
C CYS A 132 -21.78 -0.51 5.07
N ASP A 133 -20.95 -0.79 6.07
CA ASP A 133 -19.84 0.11 6.43
C ASP A 133 -18.70 0.05 5.38
N LEU A 134 -18.35 -1.13 4.87
CA LEU A 134 -17.32 -1.26 3.83
C LEU A 134 -17.72 -0.55 2.53
N PHE A 135 -18.99 -0.63 2.14
CA PHE A 135 -19.50 0.11 0.97
C PHE A 135 -19.51 1.62 1.22
N SER A 136 -19.85 2.04 2.44
CA SER A 136 -19.82 3.45 2.84
C SER A 136 -18.40 4.01 2.81
N TYR A 137 -17.37 3.24 3.22
CA TYR A 137 -15.98 3.67 3.13
C TYR A 137 -15.50 3.82 1.69
N ILE A 138 -15.89 2.90 0.78
CA ILE A 138 -15.60 3.03 -0.65
C ILE A 138 -16.23 4.29 -1.21
N ALA A 139 -17.55 4.46 -1.00
CA ALA A 139 -18.29 5.58 -1.53
C ALA A 139 -17.77 6.93 -0.99
N CYS A 140 -17.56 7.06 0.33
CA CYS A 140 -16.95 8.23 0.94
C CYS A 140 -15.54 8.52 0.38
N SER A 141 -14.72 7.49 0.18
CA SER A 141 -13.36 7.67 -0.33
C SER A 141 -13.35 8.24 -1.74
N ILE A 142 -14.19 7.67 -2.64
CA ILE A 142 -14.28 8.14 -4.02
C ILE A 142 -14.90 9.54 -4.08
N MET A 143 -16.00 9.79 -3.37
CA MET A 143 -16.66 11.10 -3.38
C MET A 143 -15.77 12.19 -2.82
N LYS A 144 -15.07 11.94 -1.70
CA LYS A 144 -14.10 12.88 -1.13
C LYS A 144 -12.91 13.12 -2.06
N ALA A 145 -12.39 12.08 -2.71
CA ALA A 145 -11.34 12.19 -3.73
C ALA A 145 -11.79 13.04 -4.93
N GLY A 146 -13.08 12.96 -5.28
CA GLY A 146 -13.72 13.76 -6.32
C GLY A 146 -14.02 15.20 -5.90
N GLY A 147 -13.75 15.58 -4.64
CA GLY A 147 -13.93 16.94 -4.12
C GLY A 147 -15.27 17.23 -3.46
N LEU A 148 -16.14 16.23 -3.29
CA LEU A 148 -17.40 16.40 -2.58
C LEU A 148 -17.17 16.47 -1.07
N ASP A 149 -18.02 17.25 -0.39
CA ASP A 149 -18.11 17.23 1.07
C ASP A 149 -19.06 16.12 1.50
N VAL A 150 -18.54 15.15 2.25
CA VAL A 150 -19.22 13.91 2.63
C VAL A 150 -18.98 13.55 4.09
N VAL A 151 -19.92 12.86 4.67
CA VAL A 151 -19.87 12.33 6.05
C VAL A 151 -20.32 10.89 6.09
N LEU A 152 -19.88 10.12 7.10
CA LEU A 152 -20.47 8.83 7.42
C LEU A 152 -21.70 9.04 8.32
N LEU A 153 -22.75 8.26 8.08
CA LEU A 153 -23.99 8.25 8.88
C LEU A 153 -24.10 6.87 9.53
N TYR A 154 -23.81 6.81 10.82
CA TYR A 154 -23.83 5.56 11.58
C TYR A 154 -25.12 5.44 12.40
N TYR A 155 -25.91 4.42 12.11
CA TYR A 155 -27.19 4.10 12.77
C TYR A 155 -26.95 2.94 13.74
N GLU A 156 -26.57 3.24 14.97
CA GLU A 156 -26.18 2.23 15.97
C GLU A 156 -27.34 1.25 16.25
N SER A 157 -28.56 1.77 16.42
CA SER A 157 -29.76 0.96 16.75
C SER A 157 -30.16 0.01 15.63
N GLU A 158 -29.93 0.41 14.38
CA GLU A 158 -30.26 -0.33 13.18
C GLU A 158 -29.09 -1.20 12.70
N ALA A 159 -27.92 -1.10 13.37
CA ALA A 159 -26.67 -1.74 12.98
C ALA A 159 -26.35 -1.50 11.49
N HIS A 160 -26.47 -0.24 11.06
CA HIS A 160 -26.33 0.15 9.66
C HIS A 160 -25.45 1.38 9.52
N MET A 161 -24.78 1.49 8.37
CA MET A 161 -24.03 2.65 7.95
C MET A 161 -24.35 2.99 6.50
N ASN A 162 -24.54 4.27 6.23
CA ASN A 162 -24.55 4.85 4.90
C ASN A 162 -23.82 6.20 4.93
N ILE A 163 -23.96 7.03 3.93
CA ILE A 163 -23.25 8.30 3.85
C ILE A 163 -24.19 9.47 3.64
N GLY A 164 -23.70 10.65 4.02
CA GLY A 164 -24.32 11.93 3.71
C GLY A 164 -23.45 12.70 2.73
N VAL A 165 -24.08 13.27 1.69
CA VAL A 165 -23.39 14.04 0.65
C VAL A 165 -23.95 15.46 0.61
N TYR A 166 -23.05 16.47 0.72
CA TYR A 166 -23.46 17.84 0.49
C TYR A 166 -23.59 18.11 -1.01
N LEU A 167 -24.73 18.63 -1.41
CA LEU A 167 -24.96 19.16 -2.76
C LEU A 167 -25.37 20.64 -2.66
N SER A 168 -24.90 21.47 -3.58
CA SER A 168 -25.23 22.89 -3.64
C SER A 168 -26.72 23.18 -3.89
N ARG A 169 -27.46 22.18 -4.35
CA ARG A 169 -28.92 22.19 -4.57
C ARG A 169 -29.51 20.84 -4.21
N GLU A 170 -30.83 20.83 -4.01
CA GLU A 170 -31.56 19.59 -3.76
C GLU A 170 -31.44 18.61 -4.92
N PRO A 171 -31.23 17.28 -4.64
CA PRO A 171 -31.14 16.27 -5.68
C PRO A 171 -32.38 16.27 -6.61
N GLN A 172 -32.14 16.14 -7.90
CA GLN A 172 -33.18 16.17 -8.93
C GLN A 172 -33.59 14.78 -9.42
N ASP A 173 -32.68 13.79 -9.26
CA ASP A 173 -32.93 12.42 -9.70
C ASP A 173 -33.59 11.54 -8.63
N VAL A 174 -33.84 12.08 -7.43
CA VAL A 174 -34.50 11.38 -6.33
C VAL A 174 -35.95 10.98 -6.72
N ARG A 175 -36.34 9.74 -6.42
CA ARG A 175 -37.67 9.24 -6.62
C ARG A 175 -38.57 9.52 -5.41
N GLY A 176 -39.11 10.71 -5.32
CA GLY A 176 -39.94 11.17 -4.23
C GLY A 176 -39.34 12.30 -3.42
N GLN A 177 -39.47 12.25 -2.09
CA GLN A 177 -38.94 13.27 -1.20
C GLN A 177 -37.43 12.98 -0.93
N ALA A 178 -36.59 14.02 -1.01
CA ALA A 178 -35.21 13.94 -0.62
C ALA A 178 -35.05 13.93 0.91
N TYR A 179 -34.29 12.96 1.41
CA TYR A 179 -33.92 12.84 2.82
C TYR A 179 -32.51 13.35 3.03
N TYR A 180 -32.32 14.05 4.16
CA TYR A 180 -31.02 14.59 4.54
C TYR A 180 -30.85 14.60 6.06
N VAL A 181 -29.60 14.65 6.50
CA VAL A 181 -29.20 14.88 7.89
C VAL A 181 -28.55 16.26 7.95
N THR A 182 -28.76 16.99 9.02
CA THR A 182 -28.13 18.32 9.23
C THR A 182 -27.00 18.18 10.23
N CYS A 183 -25.80 18.63 9.87
CA CYS A 183 -24.63 18.72 10.74
C CYS A 183 -23.97 20.09 10.54
N ASN A 184 -23.74 20.85 11.60
CA ASN A 184 -23.15 22.20 11.57
C ASN A 184 -23.82 23.13 10.55
N ASP A 185 -25.16 23.15 10.52
CA ASP A 185 -26.00 23.91 9.58
C ASP A 185 -25.86 23.53 8.10
N ILE A 186 -25.13 22.43 7.79
CA ILE A 186 -24.99 21.87 6.45
C ILE A 186 -25.97 20.70 6.29
N ARG A 187 -26.68 20.65 5.15
CA ARG A 187 -27.53 19.50 4.77
C ARG A 187 -26.72 18.50 3.99
N TYR A 188 -26.63 17.31 4.52
CA TYR A 188 -26.05 16.14 3.83
C TYR A 188 -27.16 15.23 3.39
N TYR A 189 -27.37 15.09 2.08
CA TYR A 189 -28.37 14.20 1.51
C TYR A 189 -27.95 12.76 1.70
N VAL A 190 -28.88 11.91 2.14
CA VAL A 190 -28.63 10.48 2.36
C VAL A 190 -28.21 9.82 1.06
N ALA A 191 -27.21 8.99 1.11
CA ALA A 191 -26.75 8.15 0.01
C ALA A 191 -26.58 6.72 0.52
N GLU A 192 -27.56 5.88 0.20
CA GLU A 192 -27.57 4.47 0.58
C GLU A 192 -26.61 3.67 -0.27
N CYS A 193 -25.60 3.06 0.37
CA CYS A 193 -24.53 2.35 -0.30
C CYS A 193 -24.81 0.85 -0.47
N THR A 194 -25.80 0.31 0.25
CA THR A 194 -26.21 -1.09 0.08
C THR A 194 -27.26 -1.23 -1.02
N GLY A 195 -27.17 -2.30 -1.78
CA GLY A 195 -28.12 -2.59 -2.86
C GLY A 195 -27.55 -3.64 -3.81
N ASP A 196 -28.43 -4.34 -4.51
CA ASP A 196 -28.09 -5.38 -5.48
C ASP A 196 -28.42 -5.00 -6.93
N ASN A 197 -28.95 -3.80 -7.12
CA ASN A 197 -29.39 -3.32 -8.43
C ASN A 197 -28.70 -2.00 -8.79
N TRP A 198 -27.49 -2.08 -9.30
CA TRP A 198 -26.69 -0.90 -9.64
C TRP A 198 -27.38 0.05 -10.65
N LYS A 199 -28.22 -0.47 -11.54
CA LYS A 199 -28.89 0.32 -12.58
C LYS A 199 -30.11 1.08 -12.04
N ASN A 200 -30.89 0.47 -11.14
CA ASN A 200 -32.08 1.05 -10.54
C ASN A 200 -32.00 1.10 -9.00
N GLY A 201 -30.80 1.10 -8.46
CA GLY A 201 -30.51 1.17 -7.03
C GLY A 201 -30.89 2.51 -6.41
N TRP A 202 -30.46 2.70 -5.18
CA TRP A 202 -30.66 3.95 -4.46
C TRP A 202 -29.94 5.12 -5.15
N ARG A 203 -30.58 6.28 -5.07
CA ARG A 203 -30.05 7.55 -5.60
C ARG A 203 -29.78 8.51 -4.44
N ILE A 204 -28.99 9.53 -4.68
CA ILE A 204 -28.73 10.56 -3.67
C ILE A 204 -30.07 11.19 -3.22
N GLY A 205 -30.25 11.27 -1.91
CA GLY A 205 -31.50 11.73 -1.27
C GLY A 205 -32.53 10.63 -1.01
N GLU A 206 -32.35 9.42 -1.50
CA GLU A 206 -33.24 8.31 -1.18
C GLU A 206 -32.79 7.60 0.11
N CYS A 207 -33.77 7.24 0.95
CA CYS A 207 -33.53 6.62 2.25
C CYS A 207 -34.39 5.37 2.44
N PRO A 208 -33.80 4.24 2.88
CA PRO A 208 -34.57 3.06 3.27
C PRO A 208 -35.68 3.39 4.30
N ASN A 209 -36.82 2.69 4.24
CA ASN A 209 -37.96 3.03 5.08
C ASN A 209 -37.73 2.88 6.59
N ASP A 210 -36.87 1.95 6.97
CA ASP A 210 -36.47 1.68 8.35
C ASP A 210 -35.49 2.72 8.91
N LEU A 211 -34.84 3.50 8.05
CA LEU A 211 -33.91 4.55 8.43
C LEU A 211 -34.51 5.97 8.41
N LYS A 212 -35.74 6.14 7.85
CA LYS A 212 -36.36 7.48 7.67
C LYS A 212 -36.61 8.23 8.98
N ASP A 213 -36.94 7.50 10.04
CA ASP A 213 -37.22 8.03 11.38
C ASP A 213 -36.03 7.84 12.34
N ALA A 214 -34.95 7.22 11.88
CA ALA A 214 -33.73 6.99 12.65
C ALA A 214 -32.85 8.25 12.67
N SER A 215 -32.10 8.41 13.76
CA SER A 215 -31.16 9.52 13.93
C SER A 215 -29.73 8.99 13.97
N PRO A 216 -28.97 9.08 12.86
CA PRO A 216 -27.60 8.61 12.86
C PRO A 216 -26.66 9.51 13.63
N GLU A 217 -25.58 8.94 14.15
CA GLU A 217 -24.37 9.67 14.50
C GLU A 217 -23.68 10.12 13.20
N VAL A 218 -23.42 11.43 13.12
CA VAL A 218 -22.68 12.00 11.97
C VAL A 218 -21.20 12.00 12.27
N ILE A 219 -20.43 11.27 11.47
CA ILE A 219 -18.97 11.18 11.62
C ILE A 219 -18.32 11.95 10.48
N THR A 220 -17.66 13.06 10.85
CA THR A 220 -16.92 13.90 9.92
C THR A 220 -15.61 13.24 9.50
N LEU A 221 -15.11 13.58 8.32
CA LEU A 221 -13.91 12.97 7.76
C LEU A 221 -12.61 13.77 8.05
N GLU A 222 -12.56 14.50 9.15
CA GLU A 222 -11.36 15.23 9.57
C GLU A 222 -10.17 14.30 9.86
N ASN A 223 -10.48 13.11 10.39
CA ASN A 223 -9.51 12.07 10.72
C ASN A 223 -9.39 10.98 9.63
N CYS A 224 -9.89 11.22 8.40
CA CYS A 224 -9.67 10.28 7.31
C CYS A 224 -8.18 10.15 6.97
N GLU A 225 -7.80 9.11 6.25
CA GLU A 225 -6.40 8.90 5.88
C GLU A 225 -5.84 10.09 5.09
N GLN A 226 -4.68 10.60 5.54
CA GLN A 226 -3.93 11.69 4.90
C GLN A 226 -2.64 11.19 4.25
N GLU A 227 -2.31 9.92 4.41
CA GLU A 227 -1.09 9.34 3.85
C GLU A 227 -1.14 9.26 2.33
N VAL A 228 -0.01 9.58 1.71
CA VAL A 228 0.23 9.35 0.28
C VAL A 228 0.69 7.91 0.12
N SER A 229 -0.27 6.98 0.17
CA SER A 229 -0.06 5.56 -0.15
C SER A 229 0.12 5.38 -1.67
N GLY A 230 0.14 4.14 -2.17
CA GLY A 230 -0.11 3.90 -3.58
C GLY A 230 -1.56 4.22 -3.97
N GLN A 231 -1.85 4.17 -5.25
CA GLN A 231 -3.19 4.36 -5.81
C GLN A 231 -3.64 3.14 -6.60
N VAL A 232 -4.94 2.92 -6.71
CA VAL A 232 -5.49 2.00 -7.71
C VAL A 232 -5.27 2.59 -9.10
N CYS A 233 -5.34 1.76 -10.14
CA CYS A 233 -5.43 2.23 -11.51
C CYS A 233 -6.90 2.11 -11.96
N ALA A 234 -7.41 3.07 -12.71
CA ALA A 234 -8.76 3.07 -13.25
C ALA A 234 -8.76 3.53 -14.70
N SER A 235 -9.50 2.82 -15.58
CA SER A 235 -9.58 3.15 -17.01
C SER A 235 -10.84 2.55 -17.64
N TYR A 236 -11.36 3.19 -18.67
CA TYR A 236 -12.43 2.64 -19.50
C TYR A 236 -11.92 1.70 -20.59
N ASP A 237 -10.66 1.78 -20.96
CA ASP A 237 -10.01 0.92 -21.94
C ASP A 237 -9.25 -0.25 -21.26
N PRO A 238 -9.02 -1.38 -21.97
CA PRO A 238 -8.13 -2.43 -21.48
C PRO A 238 -6.71 -1.89 -21.27
N LEU A 239 -6.13 -2.19 -20.11
CA LEU A 239 -4.81 -1.71 -19.73
C LEU A 239 -3.71 -2.62 -20.30
N GLU A 240 -2.69 -2.03 -20.91
CA GLU A 240 -1.49 -2.74 -21.35
C GLU A 240 -0.63 -3.13 -20.13
N PRO A 241 0.07 -4.27 -20.17
CA PRO A 241 0.93 -4.68 -19.05
C PRO A 241 2.16 -3.78 -18.92
N SER A 242 2.62 -3.61 -17.68
CA SER A 242 3.89 -2.94 -17.36
C SER A 242 4.74 -3.79 -16.42
N GLU A 243 6.04 -3.48 -16.34
CA GLU A 243 6.98 -4.11 -15.42
C GLU A 243 7.83 -3.05 -14.74
N ILE A 244 8.19 -3.26 -13.48
CA ILE A 244 9.13 -2.40 -12.75
C ILE A 244 10.24 -3.24 -12.12
N SER A 245 11.48 -2.81 -12.27
CA SER A 245 12.63 -3.43 -11.63
C SER A 245 13.09 -2.62 -10.41
N LEU A 246 13.73 -3.29 -9.45
CA LEU A 246 14.39 -2.65 -8.31
C LEU A 246 15.74 -3.31 -8.05
N THR A 247 16.76 -2.48 -7.88
CA THR A 247 18.11 -2.86 -7.45
C THR A 247 18.54 -1.97 -6.30
N ILE A 248 19.37 -2.49 -5.42
CA ILE A 248 19.90 -1.79 -4.25
C ILE A 248 21.41 -1.71 -4.33
N SER A 249 21.99 -0.58 -3.94
CA SER A 249 23.45 -0.35 -4.03
C SER A 249 24.25 -1.21 -3.03
N SER A 250 23.64 -1.64 -1.93
CA SER A 250 24.26 -2.53 -0.93
C SER A 250 23.21 -3.29 -0.14
N THR A 251 23.42 -4.60 0.07
CA THR A 251 22.55 -5.47 0.87
C THR A 251 22.89 -5.53 2.34
N ASN A 252 24.09 -5.03 2.73
CA ASN A 252 24.53 -4.98 4.11
C ASN A 252 25.07 -3.58 4.39
N VAL A 253 24.45 -2.89 5.33
CA VAL A 253 24.77 -1.49 5.66
C VAL A 253 24.81 -1.27 7.16
N ILE A 254 25.47 -0.21 7.58
CA ILE A 254 25.51 0.20 8.98
C ILE A 254 24.34 1.16 9.22
N GLN A 255 23.71 1.05 10.37
CA GLN A 255 22.67 1.97 10.82
C GLN A 255 23.11 3.43 10.66
N GLY A 256 22.27 4.26 10.08
CA GLY A 256 22.56 5.65 9.74
C GLY A 256 23.17 5.86 8.35
N SER A 257 23.46 4.78 7.60
CA SER A 257 23.95 4.90 6.22
C SER A 257 22.82 5.21 5.25
N THR A 258 23.14 5.95 4.18
CA THR A 258 22.25 6.14 3.04
C THR A 258 22.64 5.20 1.91
N ILE A 259 21.69 4.47 1.36
CA ILE A 259 21.85 3.67 0.15
C ILE A 259 20.94 4.17 -0.97
N THR A 260 21.27 3.85 -2.19
CA THR A 260 20.46 4.19 -3.35
C THR A 260 19.64 2.97 -3.79
N LEU A 261 18.32 3.15 -3.86
CA LEU A 261 17.37 2.24 -4.47
C LEU A 261 17.15 2.70 -5.90
N SER A 262 17.48 1.89 -6.90
CA SER A 262 17.38 2.28 -8.32
C SER A 262 16.56 1.25 -9.08
N GLY A 263 15.85 1.68 -10.10
CA GLY A 263 15.07 0.79 -10.93
C GLY A 263 14.67 1.41 -12.25
N GLN A 264 13.87 0.64 -12.99
CA GLN A 264 13.35 1.06 -14.28
C GLN A 264 11.94 0.53 -14.48
N LEU A 265 11.06 1.39 -14.94
CA LEU A 265 9.72 1.09 -15.42
C LEU A 265 9.78 0.73 -16.92
N SER A 266 9.10 -0.33 -17.31
CA SER A 266 8.91 -0.77 -18.69
C SER A 266 7.40 -0.85 -18.99
N PRO A 267 6.91 -0.20 -20.08
CA PRO A 267 7.67 0.61 -21.01
C PRO A 267 8.30 1.84 -20.37
N SER A 268 9.28 2.47 -21.04
CA SER A 268 9.98 3.65 -20.55
C SER A 268 9.05 4.86 -20.53
N LEU A 269 8.42 5.13 -19.39
CA LEU A 269 7.47 6.22 -19.18
C LEU A 269 8.10 7.29 -18.27
N GLN A 270 8.06 8.54 -18.71
CA GLN A 270 8.60 9.68 -17.96
C GLN A 270 7.56 10.24 -16.98
N ASN A 271 8.05 10.84 -15.88
CA ASN A 271 7.25 11.54 -14.87
C ASN A 271 6.18 10.66 -14.20
N LYS A 272 6.41 9.34 -14.15
CA LYS A 272 5.53 8.43 -13.40
C LYS A 272 5.98 8.35 -11.95
N THR A 273 5.03 8.39 -11.03
CA THR A 273 5.30 8.32 -9.59
C THR A 273 5.47 6.87 -9.17
N VAL A 274 6.65 6.54 -8.69
CA VAL A 274 6.97 5.24 -8.09
C VAL A 274 6.95 5.37 -6.57
N THR A 275 6.18 4.52 -5.91
CA THR A 275 6.10 4.43 -4.45
C THR A 275 7.07 3.38 -3.95
N VAL A 276 7.87 3.74 -2.94
CA VAL A 276 8.79 2.81 -2.27
C VAL A 276 8.18 2.36 -0.97
N TYR A 277 7.94 1.05 -0.86
CA TYR A 277 7.45 0.41 0.36
C TYR A 277 8.60 -0.28 1.09
N ILE A 278 8.61 -0.16 2.41
CA ILE A 278 9.59 -0.81 3.28
C ILE A 278 8.88 -1.52 4.43
N LYS A 279 9.31 -2.75 4.69
CA LYS A 279 8.88 -3.56 5.83
C LYS A 279 10.10 -3.90 6.67
N THR A 280 10.08 -3.55 7.95
CA THR A 280 11.18 -3.80 8.88
C THR A 280 10.88 -5.05 9.70
N ASN A 281 11.70 -6.07 9.64
CA ASN A 281 11.49 -7.36 10.30
C ASN A 281 10.11 -7.96 9.93
N ASN A 282 9.25 -8.21 10.93
CA ASN A 282 7.89 -8.75 10.76
C ASN A 282 6.80 -7.69 10.96
N LEU A 283 7.15 -6.39 10.88
CA LEU A 283 6.18 -5.30 10.94
C LEU A 283 5.42 -5.16 9.63
N ALA A 284 4.34 -4.39 9.63
CA ALA A 284 3.58 -4.08 8.41
C ALA A 284 4.40 -3.29 7.37
N TRP A 285 3.99 -3.35 6.11
CA TRP A 285 4.52 -2.51 5.05
C TRP A 285 4.20 -1.04 5.33
N ASN A 286 5.19 -0.17 5.12
CA ASN A 286 5.05 1.27 5.26
C ASN A 286 5.55 1.96 4.00
N VAL A 287 4.94 3.09 3.65
CA VAL A 287 5.45 3.95 2.59
C VAL A 287 6.69 4.68 3.09
N SER A 288 7.82 4.46 2.43
CA SER A 288 9.06 5.20 2.71
C SER A 288 9.09 6.54 1.98
N GLY A 289 8.49 6.62 0.81
CA GLY A 289 8.38 7.82 0.00
C GLY A 289 8.09 7.52 -1.46
N THR A 290 8.13 8.55 -2.27
CA THR A 290 7.88 8.46 -3.71
C THR A 290 9.04 9.09 -4.50
N VAL A 291 9.20 8.65 -5.75
CA VAL A 291 10.17 9.19 -6.70
C VAL A 291 9.55 9.16 -8.10
N THR A 292 9.97 10.07 -8.98
CA THR A 292 9.50 10.13 -10.36
C THR A 292 10.51 9.50 -11.32
N THR A 293 10.00 8.89 -12.39
CA THR A 293 10.82 8.33 -13.47
C THR A 293 11.35 9.41 -14.39
N ASP A 294 12.55 9.22 -14.92
CA ASP A 294 13.14 10.04 -15.99
C ASP A 294 12.59 9.64 -17.39
N TYR A 295 13.11 10.28 -18.45
CA TYR A 295 12.74 10.01 -19.85
C TYR A 295 13.03 8.58 -20.31
N SER A 296 13.88 7.83 -19.59
CA SER A 296 14.20 6.41 -19.85
C SER A 296 13.40 5.47 -18.97
N GLY A 297 12.42 5.96 -18.20
CA GLY A 297 11.68 5.19 -17.22
C GLY A 297 12.48 4.84 -15.96
N ARG A 298 13.69 5.40 -15.77
CA ARG A 298 14.55 5.11 -14.62
C ARG A 298 14.22 6.00 -13.45
N PHE A 299 14.43 5.45 -12.24
CA PHE A 299 14.29 6.18 -10.99
C PHE A 299 15.44 5.84 -10.04
N ALA A 300 15.72 6.75 -9.11
CA ALA A 300 16.67 6.55 -8.03
C ALA A 300 16.16 7.23 -6.76
N TYR A 301 16.05 6.47 -5.68
CA TYR A 301 15.54 6.92 -4.39
C TYR A 301 16.62 6.74 -3.31
N PRO A 302 17.09 7.81 -2.63
CA PRO A 302 18.00 7.70 -1.50
C PRO A 302 17.21 7.25 -0.27
N TRP A 303 17.62 6.12 0.34
CA TRP A 303 17.03 5.61 1.56
C TRP A 303 18.02 5.63 2.71
N ASN A 304 17.60 6.22 3.84
CA ASN A 304 18.35 6.24 5.10
C ASN A 304 18.02 5.01 5.94
N ALA A 305 19.00 4.17 6.22
CA ALA A 305 18.86 2.96 7.03
C ALA A 305 18.90 3.29 8.53
N GLU A 306 17.86 3.92 9.07
CA GLU A 306 17.83 4.44 10.45
C GLU A 306 17.62 3.36 11.51
N VAL A 307 16.91 2.29 11.17
CA VAL A 307 16.54 1.21 12.10
C VAL A 307 17.37 -0.04 11.80
N ALA A 308 18.01 -0.60 12.82
CA ALA A 308 18.76 -1.86 12.68
C ALA A 308 17.79 -3.05 12.53
N GLY A 309 18.17 -4.03 11.70
CA GLY A 309 17.39 -5.23 11.44
C GLY A 309 17.34 -5.63 9.97
N MET A 310 16.47 -6.59 9.66
CA MET A 310 16.18 -7.01 8.30
C MET A 310 15.11 -6.09 7.70
N HIS A 311 15.38 -5.54 6.54
CA HIS A 311 14.43 -4.73 5.78
C HIS A 311 14.11 -5.40 4.47
N TYR A 312 12.83 -5.42 4.13
CA TYR A 312 12.32 -5.83 2.83
C TYR A 312 11.84 -4.58 2.11
N ILE A 313 12.23 -4.42 0.86
CA ILE A 313 12.01 -3.21 0.08
C ILE A 313 11.42 -3.60 -1.27
N ARG A 314 10.40 -2.90 -1.72
CA ARG A 314 9.86 -3.00 -3.07
C ARG A 314 9.47 -1.62 -3.61
N ALA A 315 9.51 -1.49 -4.92
CA ALA A 315 9.02 -0.35 -5.65
C ALA A 315 7.72 -0.73 -6.35
N SER A 316 6.77 0.18 -6.38
CA SER A 316 5.45 0.00 -7.00
C SER A 316 5.10 1.21 -7.83
N TRP A 317 4.56 0.97 -9.01
CA TRP A 317 3.89 1.98 -9.82
C TRP A 317 2.41 1.62 -9.94
N SER A 318 1.53 2.57 -9.66
CA SER A 318 0.08 2.33 -9.62
C SER A 318 -0.55 2.07 -10.99
N GLY A 319 0.14 2.41 -12.08
CA GLY A 319 -0.43 2.41 -13.43
C GLY A 319 -0.95 3.79 -13.83
N ASP A 320 -1.57 3.85 -15.00
CA ASP A 320 -2.28 5.02 -15.53
C ASP A 320 -3.45 4.58 -16.45
N ASN A 321 -3.97 5.48 -17.29
CA ASN A 321 -5.10 5.17 -18.18
C ASN A 321 -4.75 4.19 -19.31
N ASP A 322 -3.46 4.00 -19.60
CA ASP A 322 -2.99 3.13 -20.69
C ASP A 322 -2.38 1.83 -20.18
N TYR A 323 -1.76 1.85 -19.00
CA TYR A 323 -0.98 0.74 -18.46
C TYR A 323 -1.43 0.32 -17.08
N ALA A 324 -1.54 -0.97 -16.86
CA ALA A 324 -1.70 -1.56 -15.53
C ALA A 324 -0.48 -1.28 -14.66
N GLY A 325 -0.68 -1.15 -13.35
CA GLY A 325 0.39 -0.99 -12.39
C GLY A 325 1.34 -2.19 -12.32
N ALA A 326 2.51 -1.98 -11.74
CA ALA A 326 3.54 -3.01 -11.58
C ALA A 326 4.24 -2.92 -10.24
N ASP A 327 4.61 -4.06 -9.69
CA ASP A 327 5.43 -4.20 -8.49
C ASP A 327 6.79 -4.84 -8.82
N SER A 328 7.85 -4.35 -8.20
CA SER A 328 9.15 -4.98 -8.30
C SER A 328 9.23 -6.25 -7.45
N SER A 329 10.20 -7.11 -7.75
CA SER A 329 10.63 -8.13 -6.78
C SER A 329 11.06 -7.49 -5.48
N ILE A 330 10.79 -8.19 -4.35
CA ILE A 330 11.21 -7.75 -3.03
C ILE A 330 12.74 -7.90 -2.91
N GLN A 331 13.40 -6.82 -2.49
CA GLN A 331 14.82 -6.80 -2.16
C GLN A 331 15.00 -6.81 -0.64
N SER A 332 16.07 -7.43 -0.15
CA SER A 332 16.35 -7.47 1.29
C SER A 332 17.66 -6.76 1.62
N VAL A 333 17.66 -5.99 2.72
CA VAL A 333 18.81 -5.27 3.27
C VAL A 333 18.95 -5.60 4.75
N ILE A 334 20.17 -5.94 5.17
CA ILE A 334 20.53 -6.08 6.57
C ILE A 334 21.16 -4.79 7.07
N VAL A 335 20.52 -4.13 8.03
CA VAL A 335 21.05 -2.95 8.69
C VAL A 335 21.68 -3.36 10.02
N LEU A 336 23.01 -3.26 10.08
CA LEU A 336 23.79 -3.61 11.27
C LEU A 336 23.73 -2.47 12.29
N SER A 337 23.38 -2.79 13.53
CA SER A 337 23.38 -1.82 14.62
C SER A 337 24.78 -1.27 14.87
N THR A 338 24.92 0.05 14.94
CA THR A 338 26.17 0.73 15.32
C THR A 338 26.65 0.30 16.69
N PHE A 339 25.72 0.09 17.64
CA PHE A 339 26.03 -0.41 18.97
C PHE A 339 26.64 -1.82 18.92
N PHE A 340 26.08 -2.73 18.12
CA PHE A 340 26.61 -4.09 17.98
C PHE A 340 28.00 -4.10 17.35
N ILE A 341 28.25 -3.28 16.36
CA ILE A 341 29.58 -3.14 15.73
C ILE A 341 30.60 -2.61 16.75
N PHE A 342 30.22 -1.62 17.55
CA PHE A 342 31.08 -1.08 18.62
C PHE A 342 31.41 -2.15 19.68
N LEU A 343 30.43 -2.95 20.09
CA LEU A 343 30.63 -4.06 21.02
C LEU A 343 31.59 -5.12 20.45
N LEU A 344 31.43 -5.49 19.16
CA LEU A 344 32.36 -6.40 18.48
C LEU A 344 33.79 -5.83 18.41
N ALA A 345 33.93 -4.55 18.13
CA ALA A 345 35.26 -3.91 18.12
C ALA A 345 35.93 -3.95 19.50
N ILE A 346 35.21 -3.66 20.57
CA ILE A 346 35.69 -3.77 21.95
C ILE A 346 36.10 -5.21 22.27
N THR A 347 35.29 -6.19 21.94
CA THR A 347 35.60 -7.60 22.20
C THR A 347 36.85 -8.05 21.44
N MET A 348 37.02 -7.64 20.18
CA MET A 348 38.23 -7.91 19.41
C MET A 348 39.47 -7.28 20.05
N VAL A 349 39.40 -6.03 20.50
CA VAL A 349 40.49 -5.37 21.21
C VAL A 349 40.86 -6.12 22.51
N LEU A 350 39.86 -6.52 23.30
CA LEU A 350 40.07 -7.28 24.54
C LEU A 350 40.72 -8.65 24.27
N VAL A 351 40.31 -9.35 23.22
CA VAL A 351 40.91 -10.62 22.79
C VAL A 351 42.35 -10.42 22.35
N CYS A 352 42.63 -9.36 21.57
CA CYS A 352 44.01 -9.04 21.15
C CYS A 352 44.92 -8.69 22.34
N VAL A 353 44.42 -7.87 23.28
CA VAL A 353 45.17 -7.52 24.50
C VAL A 353 45.39 -8.79 25.36
N GLY A 354 44.36 -9.62 25.55
CA GLY A 354 44.45 -10.88 26.29
C GLY A 354 45.51 -11.85 25.68
N THR A 355 45.53 -11.97 24.35
CA THR A 355 46.52 -12.80 23.66
C THR A 355 47.96 -12.26 23.80
N VAL A 356 48.14 -10.95 23.73
CA VAL A 356 49.44 -10.31 23.94
C VAL A 356 49.93 -10.54 25.38
N VAL A 357 49.10 -10.30 26.38
CA VAL A 357 49.41 -10.52 27.79
C VAL A 357 49.74 -11.99 28.05
N PHE A 358 48.97 -12.94 27.48
CA PHE A 358 49.24 -14.38 27.60
C PHE A 358 50.59 -14.78 26.98
N LEU A 359 50.95 -14.24 25.81
CA LEU A 359 52.21 -14.50 25.15
C LEU A 359 53.41 -13.89 25.95
N MET A 360 53.24 -12.72 26.53
CA MET A 360 54.23 -12.09 27.40
C MET A 360 54.43 -12.90 28.69
N SER A 361 53.36 -13.34 29.30
CA SER A 361 53.41 -14.20 30.48
C SER A 361 54.14 -15.55 30.23
N ARG A 362 53.91 -16.17 29.07
CA ARG A 362 54.63 -17.38 28.67
C ARG A 362 56.13 -17.10 28.43
N ARG A 363 56.50 -15.98 27.82
CA ARG A 363 57.92 -15.62 27.66
C ARG A 363 58.62 -15.42 29.01
N SER A 364 57.97 -14.69 29.92
CA SER A 364 58.51 -14.51 31.30
C SER A 364 58.71 -15.80 32.06
N GLN A 365 57.89 -16.80 31.85
CA GLN A 365 58.06 -18.15 32.47
C GLN A 365 59.20 -18.98 31.84
N GLN A 366 59.52 -18.75 30.57
CA GLN A 366 60.66 -19.42 29.90
C GLN A 366 61.98 -18.81 30.28
N GLU A 367 62.08 -17.52 30.56
CA GLU A 367 63.29 -16.85 31.02
C GLU A 367 63.68 -17.22 32.46
N VAL A 368 62.73 -17.70 33.28
CA VAL A 368 62.98 -18.15 34.67
C VAL A 368 63.51 -19.58 34.72
N GLN A 369 63.52 -20.35 33.62
CA GLN A 369 64.08 -21.69 33.52
C GLN A 369 65.42 -21.80 32.83
N GLU A 370 66.32 -20.82 33.04
CA GLU A 370 67.71 -20.94 32.62
C GLU A 370 68.40 -22.00 33.51
N PRO A 371 69.04 -23.03 32.96
CA PRO A 371 69.67 -24.09 33.75
C PRO A 371 70.85 -23.55 34.52
N GLN A 372 70.92 -23.87 35.82
CA GLN A 372 72.11 -23.62 36.66
C GLN A 372 73.37 -24.25 36.01
N PRO A 373 74.49 -23.55 35.98
CA PRO A 373 75.71 -24.10 35.45
C PRO A 373 76.20 -25.28 36.33
N PRO A 374 76.79 -26.34 35.75
CA PRO A 374 77.23 -27.52 36.47
C PRO A 374 78.21 -27.19 37.54
N GLU A 375 78.03 -27.68 38.79
CA GLU A 375 79.03 -27.61 39.86
C GLU A 375 80.29 -28.35 39.45
N ILE A 376 81.40 -27.69 39.53
CA ILE A 376 82.74 -28.24 39.29
C ILE A 376 83.15 -29.01 40.55
N PRO A 377 83.39 -30.39 40.46
CA PRO A 377 83.87 -31.17 41.63
C PRO A 377 85.29 -30.74 41.94
N SER A 378 85.57 -30.51 43.21
CA SER A 378 86.94 -30.22 43.83
C SER A 378 87.83 -31.43 43.85
#